data_58fb265d92ea827bdc228d3edb4c2176
#
_entry.id   58fb265d92ea827bdc228d3edb4c2176
#
_cell.length_a   1.000
_cell.length_b   1.000
_cell.length_c   1.000
_cell.angle_alpha   90.00
_cell.angle_beta   90.00
_cell.angle_gamma   90.00
#
_symmetry.space_group_name_H-M   'P 1'
#
loop_
_entity.id
_entity.type
_entity.pdbx_description
1 polymer ?
#
loop_
_entity_poly.entity_id
_entity_poly.type
_entity_poly.pdbx_seq_one_letter_code
_entity_poly.pdbx_strand_id
1 'polypeptide(L)'
;EIVPRDWSSDVCSSDLGEFGGAYIPEILHRCVEELQNAYSKVLESEGFKQEFHQLLRDYVGRPSPLYLANRLSKKYGCKIYLKREDLNHTGAHKINNAIGQVLLAKRMGKKRIIAETGAGQHGVATATVCALMNMQCIVYMGKTDVERQHINVEKMKMLGAEVRPVTSGNMTLKDATNEAIRDWCCHPADTYYVIGSTVGPHPYPDMVARLQSVISEEIKKQLKEQEGREYPDYLMACVGGGS
;
A
#
# COMPACT_ATOMS: atom_id res chain seq x y z
N GLU A 1 -15.84 -17.78 11.26
CA GLU A 1 -14.59 -18.56 11.17
C GLU A 1 -13.83 -18.11 9.92
N ILE A 2 -12.76 -17.33 10.08
CA ILE A 2 -11.83 -17.05 8.99
C ILE A 2 -10.90 -18.25 8.93
N VAL A 3 -11.20 -19.18 8.04
CA VAL A 3 -10.33 -20.31 7.72
C VAL A 3 -9.05 -19.74 7.11
N PRO A 4 -7.85 -20.08 7.60
CA PRO A 4 -6.61 -19.77 6.91
C PRO A 4 -6.65 -20.44 5.54
N ARG A 5 -6.79 -19.67 4.47
CA ARG A 5 -6.65 -20.20 3.11
C ARG A 5 -5.19 -20.53 2.86
N ASP A 6 -4.96 -21.69 2.33
CA ASP A 6 -3.68 -22.06 1.73
C ASP A 6 -3.46 -21.16 0.50
N TRP A 7 -2.53 -20.23 0.61
CA TRP A 7 -2.22 -19.22 -0.42
C TRP A 7 -1.36 -19.78 -1.56
N SER A 8 -1.22 -21.08 -1.65
CA SER A 8 -0.23 -21.72 -2.54
C SER A 8 -0.71 -22.01 -3.96
N SER A 9 -1.98 -21.84 -4.30
CA SER A 9 -2.46 -22.17 -5.65
C SER A 9 -3.49 -21.16 -6.19
N ASP A 10 -3.21 -20.67 -7.37
CA ASP A 10 -4.13 -20.10 -8.35
C ASP A 10 -5.10 -19.01 -7.85
N VAL A 11 -4.57 -17.83 -7.46
CA VAL A 11 -5.39 -16.63 -7.35
C VAL A 11 -5.78 -16.17 -8.75
N CYS A 12 -6.74 -16.88 -9.33
CA CYS A 12 -7.42 -16.49 -10.56
C CYS A 12 -8.53 -15.48 -10.21
N SER A 13 -8.93 -14.68 -11.18
CA SER A 13 -10.08 -13.74 -11.08
C SER A 13 -11.38 -14.38 -10.56
N SER A 14 -11.45 -15.72 -10.54
CA SER A 14 -12.56 -16.51 -9.99
C SER A 14 -12.67 -16.51 -8.47
N ASP A 15 -11.61 -16.18 -7.72
CA ASP A 15 -11.61 -16.28 -6.25
C ASP A 15 -12.45 -15.20 -5.56
N LEU A 16 -12.74 -14.10 -6.26
CA LEU A 16 -13.67 -13.06 -5.82
C LEU A 16 -15.09 -13.25 -6.37
N GLY A 17 -15.37 -14.39 -7.05
CA GLY A 17 -16.65 -14.70 -7.65
C GLY A 17 -17.09 -13.62 -8.65
N GLU A 18 -18.33 -13.15 -8.53
CA GLU A 18 -18.90 -12.11 -9.38
C GLU A 18 -18.21 -10.73 -9.28
N PHE A 19 -17.39 -10.51 -8.23
CA PHE A 19 -16.63 -9.27 -8.00
C PHE A 19 -15.20 -9.35 -8.50
N GLY A 20 -14.77 -10.46 -9.05
CA GLY A 20 -13.43 -10.66 -9.59
C GLY A 20 -13.27 -10.05 -11.00
N GLY A 21 -12.02 -10.02 -11.47
CA GLY A 21 -11.69 -9.63 -12.84
C GLY A 21 -10.78 -8.43 -12.97
N ALA A 22 -10.54 -8.02 -14.21
CA ALA A 22 -9.70 -6.87 -14.55
C ALA A 22 -10.47 -5.97 -15.54
N TYR A 23 -11.30 -5.08 -15.00
CA TYR A 23 -12.05 -4.09 -15.80
C TYR A 23 -11.15 -2.88 -16.05
N ILE A 24 -10.27 -2.99 -17.03
CA ILE A 24 -9.26 -1.99 -17.38
C ILE A 24 -9.34 -1.66 -18.88
N PRO A 25 -8.83 -0.49 -19.32
CA PRO A 25 -8.62 -0.20 -20.73
C PRO A 25 -7.78 -1.30 -21.41
N GLU A 26 -8.15 -1.66 -22.63
CA GLU A 26 -7.49 -2.76 -23.39
C GLU A 26 -5.97 -2.57 -23.49
N ILE A 27 -5.51 -1.33 -23.66
CA ILE A 27 -4.09 -0.98 -23.73
C ILE A 27 -3.29 -1.39 -22.48
N LEU A 28 -3.93 -1.52 -21.33
CA LEU A 28 -3.30 -1.90 -20.06
C LEU A 28 -3.29 -3.42 -19.81
N HIS A 29 -3.98 -4.23 -20.62
CA HIS A 29 -4.03 -5.68 -20.42
C HIS A 29 -2.63 -6.28 -20.37
N ARG A 30 -1.78 -5.91 -21.32
CA ARG A 30 -0.39 -6.39 -21.34
C ARG A 30 0.39 -6.01 -20.07
N CYS A 31 0.20 -4.80 -19.56
CA CYS A 31 0.87 -4.32 -18.33
C CYS A 31 0.42 -5.11 -17.11
N VAL A 32 -0.87 -5.41 -17.01
CA VAL A 32 -1.44 -6.19 -15.92
C VAL A 32 -1.01 -7.64 -16.01
N GLU A 33 -0.95 -8.22 -17.21
CA GLU A 33 -0.43 -9.57 -17.45
C GLU A 33 1.07 -9.67 -17.08
N GLU A 34 1.89 -8.71 -17.50
CA GLU A 34 3.29 -8.60 -17.07
C GLU A 34 3.39 -8.54 -15.54
N LEU A 35 2.51 -7.76 -14.90
CA LEU A 35 2.46 -7.65 -13.44
C LEU A 35 2.08 -8.98 -12.78
N GLN A 36 1.05 -9.68 -13.27
CA GLN A 36 0.63 -10.99 -12.75
C GLN A 36 1.77 -12.00 -12.81
N ASN A 37 2.44 -12.06 -13.96
CA ASN A 37 3.58 -12.96 -14.17
C ASN A 37 4.79 -12.64 -13.27
N ALA A 38 5.06 -11.35 -13.04
CA ALA A 38 6.13 -10.91 -12.15
C ALA A 38 5.74 -11.12 -10.67
N TYR A 39 4.51 -10.78 -10.30
CA TYR A 39 3.99 -10.86 -8.95
C TYR A 39 4.17 -12.26 -8.36
N SER A 40 3.64 -13.29 -9.04
CA SER A 40 3.71 -14.66 -8.55
C SER A 40 5.14 -15.19 -8.41
N LYS A 41 6.04 -14.80 -9.31
CA LYS A 41 7.44 -15.27 -9.31
C LYS A 41 8.34 -14.46 -8.35
N VAL A 42 8.19 -13.14 -8.35
CA VAL A 42 9.10 -12.24 -7.63
C VAL A 42 8.79 -12.20 -6.15
N LEU A 43 7.51 -12.05 -5.75
CA LEU A 43 7.15 -11.99 -4.34
C LEU A 43 7.51 -13.27 -3.57
N GLU A 44 7.42 -14.42 -4.22
CA GLU A 44 7.78 -15.69 -3.59
C GLU A 44 9.29 -15.97 -3.58
N SER A 45 10.08 -15.19 -4.31
CA SER A 45 11.53 -15.38 -4.34
C SER A 45 12.18 -15.00 -3.01
N GLU A 46 13.09 -15.83 -2.54
CA GLU A 46 13.83 -15.58 -1.28
C GLU A 46 14.57 -14.24 -1.29
N GLY A 47 15.16 -13.86 -2.43
CA GLY A 47 15.84 -12.58 -2.55
C GLY A 47 14.92 -11.36 -2.42
N PHE A 48 13.65 -11.46 -2.86
CA PHE A 48 12.67 -10.40 -2.63
C PHE A 48 12.25 -10.36 -1.15
N LYS A 49 11.92 -11.51 -0.57
CA LYS A 49 11.49 -11.60 0.82
C LYS A 49 12.56 -11.05 1.77
N GLN A 50 13.82 -11.42 1.56
CA GLN A 50 14.94 -10.93 2.37
C GLN A 50 15.09 -9.41 2.26
N GLU A 51 15.13 -8.85 1.04
CA GLU A 51 15.29 -7.41 0.82
C GLU A 51 14.07 -6.63 1.37
N PHE A 52 12.85 -7.14 1.16
CA PHE A 52 11.62 -6.54 1.67
C PHE A 52 11.61 -6.50 3.21
N HIS A 53 11.89 -7.63 3.87
CA HIS A 53 11.96 -7.67 5.33
C HIS A 53 13.11 -6.83 5.89
N GLN A 54 14.24 -6.77 5.22
CA GLN A 54 15.33 -5.89 5.62
C GLN A 54 14.91 -4.42 5.56
N LEU A 55 14.26 -3.98 4.47
CA LEU A 55 13.76 -2.62 4.35
C LEU A 55 12.67 -2.30 5.38
N LEU A 56 11.77 -3.25 5.66
CA LEU A 56 10.77 -3.08 6.71
C LEU A 56 11.43 -2.88 8.10
N ARG A 57 12.47 -3.63 8.41
CA ARG A 57 13.19 -3.52 9.68
C ARG A 57 14.06 -2.26 9.75
N ASP A 58 14.93 -2.06 8.76
CA ASP A 58 16.04 -1.10 8.87
C ASP A 58 15.63 0.31 8.39
N TYR A 59 14.64 0.40 7.50
CA TYR A 59 14.18 1.68 6.94
C TYR A 59 12.81 2.12 7.47
N VAL A 60 11.84 1.21 7.58
CA VAL A 60 10.51 1.53 8.10
C VAL A 60 10.49 1.61 9.62
N GLY A 61 11.33 0.81 10.29
CA GLY A 61 11.39 0.74 11.75
C GLY A 61 10.43 -0.29 12.34
N ARG A 62 10.13 -1.37 11.59
CA ARG A 62 9.29 -2.46 12.08
C ARG A 62 10.07 -3.44 12.96
N PRO A 63 9.39 -4.15 13.90
CA PRO A 63 7.95 -4.14 14.16
C PRO A 63 7.46 -2.86 14.84
N SER A 64 6.30 -2.35 14.42
CA SER A 64 5.66 -1.24 15.14
C SER A 64 5.10 -1.72 16.48
N PRO A 65 5.11 -0.90 17.54
CA PRO A 65 4.65 -1.34 18.85
C PRO A 65 3.16 -1.68 18.91
N LEU A 66 2.81 -2.71 19.69
CA LEU A 66 1.46 -2.94 20.19
C LEU A 66 1.37 -2.36 21.60
N TYR A 67 0.81 -1.17 21.73
CA TYR A 67 0.82 -0.37 22.96
C TYR A 67 -0.47 -0.51 23.76
N LEU A 68 -0.38 -0.94 25.03
CA LEU A 68 -1.52 -0.95 25.96
C LEU A 68 -1.85 0.48 26.39
N ALA A 69 -3.00 0.98 25.97
CA ALA A 69 -3.48 2.32 26.27
C ALA A 69 -4.16 2.36 27.66
N ASN A 70 -3.37 2.37 28.73
CA ASN A 70 -3.85 2.23 30.12
C ASN A 70 -4.99 3.20 30.50
N ARG A 71 -4.91 4.47 30.09
CA ARG A 71 -5.95 5.46 30.41
C ARG A 71 -7.27 5.16 29.71
N LEU A 72 -7.22 4.75 28.43
CA LEU A 72 -8.40 4.34 27.67
C LEU A 72 -8.96 3.06 28.24
N SER A 73 -8.10 2.08 28.53
CA SER A 73 -8.50 0.80 29.14
C SER A 73 -9.24 1.00 30.46
N LYS A 74 -8.72 1.85 31.33
CA LYS A 74 -9.40 2.21 32.59
C LYS A 74 -10.74 2.92 32.36
N LYS A 75 -10.80 3.83 31.39
CA LYS A 75 -12.02 4.59 31.07
C LYS A 75 -13.16 3.70 30.59
N TYR A 76 -12.85 2.70 29.76
CA TYR A 76 -13.85 1.84 29.11
C TYR A 76 -14.00 0.47 29.76
N GLY A 77 -13.23 0.14 30.79
CA GLY A 77 -13.33 -1.13 31.53
C GLY A 77 -12.89 -2.37 30.74
N CYS A 78 -12.08 -2.22 29.71
CA CYS A 78 -11.53 -3.30 28.90
C CYS A 78 -10.10 -2.99 28.47
N LYS A 79 -9.29 -4.00 28.11
CA LYS A 79 -7.95 -3.77 27.59
C LYS A 79 -8.00 -3.21 26.17
N ILE A 80 -7.46 -2.02 25.96
CA ILE A 80 -7.37 -1.36 24.65
C ILE A 80 -5.91 -1.29 24.22
N TYR A 81 -5.60 -1.95 23.11
CA TYR A 81 -4.30 -1.93 22.46
C TYR A 81 -4.32 -1.06 21.23
N LEU A 82 -3.25 -0.31 21.01
CA LEU A 82 -3.02 0.47 19.80
C LEU A 82 -1.85 -0.12 19.03
N LYS A 83 -2.10 -0.57 17.80
CA LYS A 83 -1.04 -0.93 16.85
C LYS A 83 -0.50 0.37 16.24
N ARG A 84 0.72 0.77 16.64
CA ARG A 84 1.27 2.11 16.42
C ARG A 84 1.92 2.25 15.04
N GLU A 85 1.11 2.15 13.97
CA GLU A 85 1.60 2.36 12.59
C GLU A 85 2.00 3.82 12.32
N ASP A 86 1.59 4.74 13.16
CA ASP A 86 2.01 6.15 13.17
C ASP A 86 3.50 6.34 13.53
N LEU A 87 4.15 5.35 14.11
CA LEU A 87 5.58 5.36 14.43
C LEU A 87 6.46 4.86 13.30
N ASN A 88 5.89 4.37 12.22
CA ASN A 88 6.64 4.02 11.02
C ASN A 88 7.26 5.28 10.38
N HIS A 89 8.33 5.10 9.61
CA HIS A 89 9.12 6.16 8.99
C HIS A 89 8.31 7.31 8.35
N THR A 90 7.22 7.02 7.65
CA THR A 90 6.36 8.06 7.03
C THR A 90 5.18 8.49 7.88
N GLY A 91 5.06 7.97 9.10
CA GLY A 91 3.97 8.29 10.02
C GLY A 91 2.66 7.56 9.72
N ALA A 92 2.68 6.49 8.91
CA ALA A 92 1.51 5.69 8.57
C ALA A 92 1.88 4.29 8.03
N HIS A 93 0.88 3.40 7.94
CA HIS A 93 1.02 2.04 7.40
C HIS A 93 1.31 1.97 5.89
N LYS A 94 1.05 3.03 5.14
CA LYS A 94 1.17 3.05 3.67
C LYS A 94 2.56 2.69 3.16
N ILE A 95 3.61 2.94 3.94
CA ILE A 95 4.99 2.63 3.58
C ILE A 95 5.22 1.13 3.37
N ASN A 96 4.52 0.26 4.10
CA ASN A 96 4.67 -1.19 3.98
C ASN A 96 4.37 -1.67 2.55
N ASN A 97 3.22 -1.24 2.03
CA ASN A 97 2.78 -1.54 0.69
C ASN A 97 3.66 -0.85 -0.38
N ALA A 98 3.98 0.44 -0.18
CA ALA A 98 4.78 1.21 -1.12
C ALA A 98 6.16 0.58 -1.35
N ILE A 99 6.85 0.14 -0.30
CA ILE A 99 8.14 -0.56 -0.41
C ILE A 99 8.01 -1.83 -1.25
N GLY A 100 7.02 -2.67 -0.97
CA GLY A 100 6.84 -3.92 -1.71
C GLY A 100 6.57 -3.69 -3.19
N GLN A 101 5.67 -2.76 -3.53
CA GLN A 101 5.34 -2.47 -4.92
C GLN A 101 6.48 -1.80 -5.69
N VAL A 102 7.16 -0.81 -5.10
CA VAL A 102 8.29 -0.13 -5.78
C VAL A 102 9.47 -1.09 -5.96
N LEU A 103 9.73 -1.97 -4.97
CA LEU A 103 10.76 -3.01 -5.11
C LEU A 103 10.40 -3.99 -6.24
N LEU A 104 9.13 -4.40 -6.36
CA LEU A 104 8.65 -5.23 -7.46
C LEU A 104 8.81 -4.50 -8.80
N ALA A 105 8.40 -3.24 -8.90
CA ALA A 105 8.54 -2.41 -10.09
C ALA A 105 10.00 -2.32 -10.55
N LYS A 106 10.92 -2.11 -9.62
CA LYS A 106 12.36 -2.06 -9.89
C LYS A 106 12.86 -3.39 -10.46
N ARG A 107 12.44 -4.53 -9.90
CA ARG A 107 12.79 -5.87 -10.40
C ARG A 107 12.16 -6.19 -11.75
N MET A 108 11.01 -5.58 -12.07
CA MET A 108 10.40 -5.63 -13.41
C MET A 108 11.10 -4.72 -14.43
N GLY A 109 12.12 -3.95 -14.02
CA GLY A 109 12.84 -3.02 -14.90
C GLY A 109 12.08 -1.73 -15.20
N LYS A 110 11.00 -1.43 -14.47
CA LYS A 110 10.26 -0.17 -14.62
C LYS A 110 11.09 0.99 -14.09
N LYS A 111 10.99 2.14 -14.72
CA LYS A 111 11.81 3.34 -14.39
C LYS A 111 10.98 4.47 -13.78
N ARG A 112 9.69 4.44 -14.03
CA ARG A 112 8.75 5.49 -13.68
C ARG A 112 7.63 4.93 -12.81
N ILE A 113 7.40 5.58 -11.68
CA ILE A 113 6.33 5.26 -10.74
C ILE A 113 5.27 6.36 -10.80
N ILE A 114 4.02 5.95 -10.88
CA ILE A 114 2.88 6.85 -10.67
C ILE A 114 2.06 6.37 -9.48
N ALA A 115 1.42 7.30 -8.79
CA ALA A 115 0.50 7.02 -7.70
C ALA A 115 -0.60 8.08 -7.65
N GLU A 116 -1.76 7.69 -7.12
CA GLU A 116 -2.81 8.61 -6.69
C GLU A 116 -2.72 8.86 -5.19
N THR A 117 -3.23 9.99 -4.73
CA THR A 117 -3.38 10.23 -3.30
C THR A 117 -4.51 11.23 -3.02
N GLY A 118 -5.24 11.02 -1.91
CA GLY A 118 -6.21 11.98 -1.37
C GLY A 118 -5.60 12.74 -0.19
N ALA A 119 -5.57 12.14 1.00
CA ALA A 119 -4.97 12.75 2.19
C ALA A 119 -3.44 12.94 2.12
N GLY A 120 -2.77 12.43 1.09
CA GLY A 120 -1.33 12.61 0.87
C GLY A 120 -0.46 11.51 1.45
N GLN A 121 -0.94 10.67 2.34
CA GLN A 121 -0.10 9.66 3.02
C GLN A 121 0.45 8.60 2.06
N HIS A 122 -0.36 8.14 1.11
CA HIS A 122 0.10 7.21 0.08
C HIS A 122 1.13 7.85 -0.86
N GLY A 123 0.89 9.10 -1.27
CA GLY A 123 1.82 9.87 -2.08
C GLY A 123 3.17 10.07 -1.38
N VAL A 124 3.17 10.46 -0.10
CA VAL A 124 4.40 10.61 0.69
C VAL A 124 5.13 9.28 0.81
N ALA A 125 4.43 8.18 1.11
CA ALA A 125 5.06 6.86 1.20
C ALA A 125 5.69 6.44 -0.14
N THR A 126 4.98 6.61 -1.26
CA THR A 126 5.49 6.29 -2.59
C THR A 126 6.69 7.17 -2.96
N ALA A 127 6.61 8.48 -2.74
CA ALA A 127 7.71 9.41 -3.00
C ALA A 127 8.96 9.06 -2.17
N THR A 128 8.77 8.69 -0.89
CA THR A 128 9.86 8.26 0.01
C THR A 128 10.59 7.04 -0.54
N VAL A 129 9.84 6.03 -0.97
CA VAL A 129 10.45 4.79 -1.49
C VAL A 129 11.08 5.02 -2.86
N CYS A 130 10.47 5.85 -3.72
CA CYS A 130 11.06 6.21 -5.01
C CYS A 130 12.38 6.97 -4.82
N ALA A 131 12.48 7.88 -3.86
CA ALA A 131 13.72 8.56 -3.51
C ALA A 131 14.79 7.56 -3.03
N LEU A 132 14.41 6.62 -2.14
CA LEU A 132 15.31 5.56 -1.67
C LEU A 132 15.85 4.69 -2.81
N MET A 133 15.02 4.36 -3.80
CA MET A 133 15.35 3.44 -4.89
C MET A 133 15.83 4.15 -6.17
N ASN A 134 15.95 5.48 -6.14
CA ASN A 134 16.32 6.33 -7.26
C ASN A 134 15.43 6.12 -8.50
N MET A 135 14.10 6.19 -8.29
CA MET A 135 13.09 6.04 -9.33
C MET A 135 12.31 7.34 -9.53
N GLN A 136 11.95 7.63 -10.78
CA GLN A 136 11.07 8.77 -11.06
C GLN A 136 9.69 8.56 -10.42
N CYS A 137 9.18 9.58 -9.74
CA CYS A 137 7.89 9.52 -9.04
C CYS A 137 6.99 10.67 -9.47
N ILE A 138 5.76 10.33 -9.88
CA ILE A 138 4.70 11.30 -10.19
C ILE A 138 3.47 10.94 -9.36
N VAL A 139 2.97 11.92 -8.60
CA VAL A 139 1.80 11.74 -7.73
C VAL A 139 0.67 12.62 -8.20
N TYR A 140 -0.46 12.00 -8.53
CA TYR A 140 -1.71 12.67 -8.87
C TYR A 140 -2.51 12.95 -7.60
N MET A 141 -2.96 14.19 -7.45
CA MET A 141 -3.72 14.61 -6.28
C MET A 141 -4.78 15.63 -6.68
N GLY A 142 -6.00 15.46 -6.22
CA GLY A 142 -7.06 16.44 -6.51
C GLY A 142 -6.68 17.84 -6.00
N LYS A 143 -6.96 18.87 -6.78
CA LYS A 143 -6.59 20.26 -6.42
C LYS A 143 -7.12 20.66 -5.04
N THR A 144 -8.34 20.27 -4.70
CA THR A 144 -8.92 20.51 -3.38
C THR A 144 -8.11 19.85 -2.26
N ASP A 145 -7.61 18.64 -2.51
CA ASP A 145 -6.79 17.90 -1.54
C ASP A 145 -5.38 18.49 -1.45
N VAL A 146 -4.81 18.96 -2.56
CA VAL A 146 -3.51 19.68 -2.58
C VAL A 146 -3.53 20.89 -1.64
N GLU A 147 -4.62 21.68 -1.70
CA GLU A 147 -4.79 22.86 -0.85
C GLU A 147 -4.94 22.47 0.65
N ARG A 148 -5.74 21.44 0.93
CA ARG A 148 -5.98 20.96 2.32
C ARG A 148 -4.76 20.30 2.95
N GLN A 149 -3.95 19.62 2.16
CA GLN A 149 -2.86 18.75 2.58
C GLN A 149 -1.50 19.26 2.11
N HIS A 150 -1.33 20.59 2.04
CA HIS A 150 -0.11 21.22 1.50
C HIS A 150 1.18 20.72 2.15
N ILE A 151 1.17 20.39 3.44
CA ILE A 151 2.35 19.83 4.15
C ILE A 151 2.80 18.51 3.52
N ASN A 152 1.86 17.63 3.16
CA ASN A 152 2.20 16.37 2.49
C ASN A 152 2.69 16.62 1.06
N VAL A 153 2.15 17.63 0.38
CA VAL A 153 2.62 18.04 -0.95
C VAL A 153 4.07 18.51 -0.89
N GLU A 154 4.42 19.36 0.08
CA GLU A 154 5.80 19.82 0.25
C GLU A 154 6.75 18.66 0.59
N LYS A 155 6.34 17.72 1.44
CA LYS A 155 7.13 16.49 1.70
C LYS A 155 7.41 15.71 0.42
N MET A 156 6.40 15.49 -0.43
CA MET A 156 6.57 14.79 -1.71
C MET A 156 7.55 15.51 -2.65
N LYS A 157 7.44 16.84 -2.74
CA LYS A 157 8.37 17.66 -3.54
C LYS A 157 9.80 17.61 -3.01
N MET A 158 9.98 17.71 -1.69
CA MET A 158 11.29 17.60 -1.04
C MET A 158 11.97 16.25 -1.30
N LEU A 159 11.16 15.19 -1.47
CA LEU A 159 11.61 13.84 -1.84
C LEU A 159 11.86 13.68 -3.35
N GLY A 160 11.70 14.74 -4.14
CA GLY A 160 11.93 14.73 -5.58
C GLY A 160 10.75 14.23 -6.43
N ALA A 161 9.57 14.01 -5.82
CA ALA A 161 8.39 13.63 -6.59
C ALA A 161 7.73 14.83 -7.25
N GLU A 162 7.25 14.64 -8.48
CA GLU A 162 6.38 15.58 -9.18
C GLU A 162 4.94 15.39 -8.69
N VAL A 163 4.35 16.43 -8.08
CA VAL A 163 2.93 16.41 -7.68
C VAL A 163 2.11 17.13 -8.75
N ARG A 164 1.16 16.40 -9.37
CA ARG A 164 0.26 16.90 -10.41
C ARG A 164 -1.13 17.15 -9.85
N PRO A 165 -1.53 18.42 -9.66
CA PRO A 165 -2.88 18.76 -9.25
C PRO A 165 -3.91 18.42 -10.34
N VAL A 166 -4.96 17.70 -9.96
CA VAL A 166 -6.06 17.33 -10.86
C VAL A 166 -7.21 18.32 -10.68
N THR A 167 -7.61 18.96 -11.77
CA THR A 167 -8.66 20.00 -11.80
C THR A 167 -9.96 19.51 -12.42
N SER A 168 -10.02 18.28 -12.91
CA SER A 168 -11.24 17.67 -13.46
C SER A 168 -12.18 17.18 -12.36
N GLY A 169 -13.45 17.02 -12.67
CA GLY A 169 -14.47 16.47 -11.79
C GLY A 169 -14.65 17.26 -10.48
N ASN A 170 -14.67 16.55 -9.37
CA ASN A 170 -14.76 17.13 -8.03
C ASN A 170 -13.38 17.47 -7.42
N MET A 171 -12.32 17.30 -8.17
CA MET A 171 -10.93 17.57 -7.76
C MET A 171 -10.51 16.80 -6.49
N THR A 172 -10.94 15.55 -6.38
CA THR A 172 -10.69 14.66 -5.23
C THR A 172 -9.98 13.37 -5.64
N LEU A 173 -9.81 12.43 -4.72
CA LEU A 173 -9.11 11.16 -4.93
C LEU A 173 -9.61 10.38 -6.16
N LYS A 174 -10.93 10.34 -6.42
CA LYS A 174 -11.49 9.65 -7.60
C LYS A 174 -10.92 10.22 -8.90
N ASP A 175 -10.84 11.54 -8.99
CA ASP A 175 -10.35 12.23 -10.19
C ASP A 175 -8.84 12.06 -10.33
N ALA A 176 -8.11 12.05 -9.20
CA ALA A 176 -6.69 11.73 -9.16
C ALA A 176 -6.41 10.30 -9.67
N THR A 177 -7.22 9.33 -9.28
CA THR A 177 -7.15 7.94 -9.77
C THR A 177 -7.38 7.89 -11.29
N ASN A 178 -8.40 8.60 -11.79
CA ASN A 178 -8.68 8.64 -13.22
C ASN A 178 -7.51 9.23 -14.03
N GLU A 179 -6.89 10.30 -13.54
CA GLU A 179 -5.72 10.89 -14.22
C GLU A 179 -4.49 9.98 -14.15
N ALA A 180 -4.25 9.29 -13.03
CA ALA A 180 -3.19 8.31 -12.94
C ALA A 180 -3.38 7.16 -13.95
N ILE A 181 -4.61 6.66 -14.12
CA ILE A 181 -4.92 5.64 -15.12
C ILE A 181 -4.71 6.17 -16.55
N ARG A 182 -5.14 7.41 -16.85
CA ARG A 182 -4.90 8.01 -18.16
C ARG A 182 -3.41 8.14 -18.49
N ASP A 183 -2.62 8.58 -17.51
CA ASP A 183 -1.18 8.66 -17.67
C ASP A 183 -0.55 7.26 -17.87
N TRP A 184 -1.03 6.27 -17.13
CA TRP A 184 -0.58 4.89 -17.32
C TRP A 184 -0.86 4.37 -18.74
N CYS A 185 -2.06 4.66 -19.27
CA CYS A 185 -2.40 4.34 -20.66
C CYS A 185 -1.47 5.01 -21.69
N CYS A 186 -0.97 6.21 -21.38
CA CYS A 186 -0.03 6.92 -22.27
C CYS A 186 1.40 6.38 -22.20
N HIS A 187 1.79 5.75 -21.08
CA HIS A 187 3.16 5.29 -20.83
C HIS A 187 3.21 3.85 -20.30
N PRO A 188 2.61 2.88 -21.00
CA PRO A 188 2.44 1.52 -20.45
C PRO A 188 3.74 0.74 -20.32
N ALA A 189 4.76 1.04 -21.15
CA ALA A 189 5.97 0.23 -21.22
C ALA A 189 6.90 0.40 -20.00
N ASP A 190 7.10 1.61 -19.54
CA ASP A 190 8.11 1.95 -18.52
C ASP A 190 7.52 2.35 -17.17
N THR A 191 6.21 2.52 -17.10
CA THR A 191 5.48 2.98 -15.92
C THR A 191 4.93 1.83 -15.10
N TYR A 192 5.04 1.95 -13.78
CA TYR A 192 4.34 1.12 -12.80
C TYR A 192 3.41 1.98 -11.98
N TYR A 193 2.16 1.57 -11.86
CA TYR A 193 1.18 2.22 -11.02
C TYR A 193 1.18 1.61 -9.63
N VAL A 194 1.60 2.37 -8.61
CA VAL A 194 1.58 1.96 -7.21
C VAL A 194 0.22 2.30 -6.60
N ILE A 195 -0.60 1.29 -6.36
CA ILE A 195 -1.95 1.45 -5.78
C ILE A 195 -1.88 1.35 -4.26
N GLY A 196 -2.50 2.31 -3.57
CA GLY A 196 -2.42 2.44 -2.12
C GLY A 196 -3.44 1.63 -1.32
N SER A 197 -4.34 0.89 -1.96
CA SER A 197 -5.46 0.18 -1.32
C SER A 197 -5.75 -1.14 -2.03
N THR A 198 -6.61 -1.99 -1.42
CA THR A 198 -7.05 -3.26 -2.00
C THR A 198 -8.12 -3.05 -3.09
N VAL A 199 -7.78 -2.24 -4.08
CA VAL A 199 -8.63 -1.87 -5.22
C VAL A 199 -7.86 -2.06 -6.53
N GLY A 200 -8.57 -1.98 -7.65
CA GLY A 200 -7.97 -2.11 -8.97
C GLY A 200 -8.05 -3.53 -9.52
N PRO A 201 -7.45 -3.77 -10.70
CA PRO A 201 -7.46 -5.08 -11.34
C PRO A 201 -6.60 -6.08 -10.58
N HIS A 202 -6.94 -7.38 -10.69
CA HIS A 202 -6.02 -8.42 -10.22
C HIS A 202 -4.63 -8.25 -10.88
N PRO A 203 -3.49 -8.34 -10.15
CA PRO A 203 -3.31 -8.84 -8.78
C PRO A 203 -3.25 -7.77 -7.68
N TYR A 204 -3.57 -6.51 -7.95
CA TYR A 204 -3.41 -5.42 -6.96
C TYR A 204 -4.08 -5.70 -5.61
N PRO A 205 -5.35 -6.15 -5.52
CA PRO A 205 -5.98 -6.39 -4.23
C PRO A 205 -5.24 -7.42 -3.38
N ASP A 206 -4.85 -8.54 -3.97
CA ASP A 206 -4.10 -9.60 -3.28
C ASP A 206 -2.68 -9.11 -2.90
N MET A 207 -2.00 -8.46 -3.81
CA MET A 207 -0.65 -7.92 -3.57
C MET A 207 -0.65 -6.92 -2.40
N VAL A 208 -1.59 -5.98 -2.38
CA VAL A 208 -1.70 -4.99 -1.29
C VAL A 208 -2.03 -5.69 0.03
N ALA A 209 -2.97 -6.65 0.03
CA ALA A 209 -3.31 -7.42 1.22
C ALA A 209 -2.10 -8.16 1.79
N ARG A 210 -1.32 -8.85 0.95
CA ARG A 210 -0.10 -9.56 1.38
C ARG A 210 0.97 -8.63 1.93
N LEU A 211 1.23 -7.50 1.25
CA LEU A 211 2.24 -6.54 1.69
C LEU A 211 1.85 -5.82 3.00
N GLN A 212 0.55 -5.70 3.29
CA GLN A 212 0.04 -5.12 4.53
C GLN A 212 -0.15 -6.17 5.65
N SER A 213 -0.16 -7.46 5.34
CA SER A 213 -0.38 -8.53 6.33
C SER A 213 0.69 -8.57 7.44
N VAL A 214 1.85 -7.95 7.22
CA VAL A 214 2.88 -7.75 8.24
C VAL A 214 2.31 -7.15 9.54
N ILE A 215 1.28 -6.31 9.44
CA ILE A 215 0.62 -5.70 10.60
C ILE A 215 -0.07 -6.79 11.44
N SER A 216 -0.84 -7.67 10.81
CA SER A 216 -1.58 -8.73 11.49
C SER A 216 -0.66 -9.82 12.06
N GLU A 217 0.42 -10.14 11.35
CA GLU A 217 1.44 -11.09 11.82
C GLU A 217 2.13 -10.58 13.08
N GLU A 218 2.49 -9.30 13.09
CA GLU A 218 3.07 -8.67 14.28
C GLU A 218 2.08 -8.57 15.44
N ILE A 219 0.81 -8.24 15.18
CA ILE A 219 -0.23 -8.20 16.23
C ILE A 219 -0.35 -9.55 16.89
N LYS A 220 -0.46 -10.65 16.13
CA LYS A 220 -0.55 -12.00 16.68
C LYS A 220 0.63 -12.31 17.59
N LYS A 221 1.85 -12.08 17.12
CA LYS A 221 3.07 -12.32 17.89
C LYS A 221 3.13 -11.48 19.15
N GLN A 222 2.92 -10.17 19.03
CA GLN A 222 3.01 -9.23 20.14
C GLN A 222 1.89 -9.47 21.18
N LEU A 223 0.68 -9.81 20.74
CA LEU A 223 -0.42 -10.13 21.63
C LEU A 223 -0.17 -11.46 22.38
N LYS A 224 0.42 -12.44 21.71
CA LYS A 224 0.84 -13.70 22.34
C LYS A 224 1.91 -13.47 23.42
N GLU A 225 2.87 -12.59 23.15
CA GLU A 225 3.91 -12.22 24.11
C GLU A 225 3.35 -11.45 25.32
N GLN A 226 2.36 -10.58 25.12
CA GLN A 226 1.80 -9.72 26.17
C GLN A 226 0.63 -10.34 26.94
N GLU A 227 -0.19 -11.17 26.29
CA GLU A 227 -1.45 -11.69 26.85
C GLU A 227 -1.56 -13.22 26.81
N GLY A 228 -0.59 -13.92 26.23
CA GLY A 228 -0.63 -15.38 26.06
C GLY A 228 -1.61 -15.89 25.00
N ARG A 229 -2.23 -15.00 24.21
CA ARG A 229 -3.19 -15.34 23.15
C ARG A 229 -2.86 -14.59 21.84
N GLU A 230 -3.19 -15.17 20.70
CA GLU A 230 -2.84 -14.61 19.37
C GLU A 230 -3.90 -13.66 18.81
N TYR A 231 -5.12 -13.73 19.30
CA TYR A 231 -6.24 -12.98 18.75
C TYR A 231 -6.89 -12.08 19.79
N PRO A 232 -7.24 -10.82 19.44
CA PRO A 232 -8.06 -9.97 20.27
C PRO A 232 -9.53 -10.42 20.20
N ASP A 233 -10.35 -10.02 21.16
CA ASP A 233 -11.81 -10.24 21.11
C ASP A 233 -12.48 -9.35 20.05
N TYR A 234 -11.94 -8.14 19.86
CA TYR A 234 -12.40 -7.16 18.88
C TYR A 234 -11.22 -6.53 18.15
N LEU A 235 -11.37 -6.34 16.86
CA LEU A 235 -10.43 -5.61 16.01
C LEU A 235 -11.16 -4.42 15.39
N MET A 236 -10.59 -3.22 15.55
CA MET A 236 -11.14 -1.99 14.99
C MET A 236 -10.09 -1.31 14.11
N ALA A 237 -10.48 -0.95 12.89
CA ALA A 237 -9.62 -0.24 11.96
C ALA A 237 -10.42 0.79 11.16
N CYS A 238 -9.77 1.89 10.77
CA CYS A 238 -10.33 2.83 9.80
C CYS A 238 -10.17 2.24 8.40
N VAL A 239 -11.25 2.13 7.66
CA VAL A 239 -11.26 1.61 6.29
C VAL A 239 -11.64 2.74 5.34
N GLY A 240 -10.64 3.24 4.58
CA GLY A 240 -10.89 4.13 3.45
C GLY A 240 -11.03 3.32 2.17
N GLY A 241 -9.91 3.02 1.48
CA GLY A 241 -9.88 2.14 0.31
C GLY A 241 -9.58 0.67 0.61
N GLY A 242 -9.46 0.28 1.89
CA GLY A 242 -9.23 -1.11 2.29
C GLY A 242 -7.74 -1.53 2.36
N SER A 243 -6.84 -0.60 2.65
CA SER A 243 -5.40 -0.93 2.82
C SER A 243 -5.06 -1.33 4.24
#